data_5f9e53970aab90febc6e48fd99879821
#
_entry.id   5f9e53970aab90febc6e48fd99879821
#
_cell.length_a   1.000
_cell.length_b   1.000
_cell.length_c   1.000
_cell.angle_alpha   90.00
_cell.angle_beta   90.00
_cell.angle_gamma   90.00
#
_symmetry.space_group_name_H-M   'P 1'
#
loop_
_entity.id
_entity.type
_entity.pdbx_description
1 polymer ?
#
loop_
_entity_poly.entity_id
_entity_poly.type
_entity_poly.pdbx_seq_one_letter_code
_entity_poly.pdbx_strand_id
1 'polypeptide(L)'
;MTAKAACRSLIIFLMCLLSVVKIRAQCEKPSTLENRVLTPESIKPTYPDGDTATFQCSVGYKPADPKASKTIICSGNKWDYNTLKLQCTKKSCRPLPDFANGRYTYSPEGDEGVLFGATATAQCNEGYMLLRYTARRCLDAGWDGREPVCEVIKCPSPPEITNGQPEEPLEEYDYGQAVTYVCNAGYTLFGASTVSCSNSGTFEPSPPECIKVSCDSPSVPNGKRMRGIPPFGYRSTVEFACDSGFKMVGSGSLVCDRNGWNPPPPTCSEEIQEVSTTTSTTTTATPPTRPTSPAPKDKKEDDNPSPNNAGKIIGGVIGALGVLGIIVGLYYYKKRSSTRGYSGNVAKNEEGAL
;
A
#
# COMPACT_ATOMS: atom_id res chain seq x y z
N MET A 1 28.25 99.94 -2.66
CA MET A 1 27.71 99.14 -1.49
C MET A 1 27.27 97.72 -1.92
N THR A 2 27.79 97.14 -2.98
CA THR A 2 27.25 95.85 -3.54
C THR A 2 28.13 94.58 -3.33
N ALA A 3 29.41 94.76 -3.11
CA ALA A 3 30.27 93.57 -2.98
C ALA A 3 30.24 92.87 -1.62
N LYS A 4 30.01 93.60 -0.53
CA LYS A 4 29.95 93.03 0.81
C LYS A 4 28.61 92.29 1.11
N ALA A 5 27.51 92.68 0.45
CA ALA A 5 26.25 92.01 0.57
C ALA A 5 26.22 90.65 -0.17
N ALA A 6 26.83 90.60 -1.36
CA ALA A 6 26.93 89.43 -2.15
C ALA A 6 27.81 88.36 -1.45
N CYS A 7 28.91 88.80 -0.84
CA CYS A 7 29.80 87.86 -0.11
C CYS A 7 29.14 87.27 1.16
N ARG A 8 28.33 88.04 1.90
CA ARG A 8 27.55 87.58 3.05
C ARG A 8 26.46 86.58 2.62
N SER A 9 25.79 86.81 1.48
CA SER A 9 24.73 85.97 0.97
C SER A 9 25.35 84.59 0.49
N LEU A 10 26.53 84.69 -0.11
CA LEU A 10 27.23 83.46 -0.55
C LEU A 10 27.72 82.63 0.65
N ILE A 11 28.21 83.29 1.72
CA ILE A 11 28.66 82.57 2.93
C ILE A 11 27.46 81.97 3.66
N ILE A 12 26.29 82.61 3.74
CA ILE A 12 25.07 82.11 4.31
C ILE A 12 24.55 80.90 3.48
N PHE A 13 24.59 81.04 2.17
CA PHE A 13 24.21 79.97 1.27
C PHE A 13 25.18 78.75 1.34
N LEU A 14 26.46 79.01 1.51
CA LEU A 14 27.47 77.98 1.74
C LEU A 14 27.34 77.31 3.11
N MET A 15 26.99 78.09 4.16
CA MET A 15 26.69 77.58 5.49
C MET A 15 25.36 76.85 5.52
N CYS A 16 24.35 77.23 4.74
CA CYS A 16 23.13 76.45 4.54
C CYS A 16 23.35 75.19 3.74
N LEU A 17 24.26 75.24 2.76
CA LEU A 17 24.68 74.00 2.02
C LEU A 17 25.60 73.08 2.85
N LEU A 18 26.32 73.60 3.83
CA LEU A 18 27.13 72.86 4.79
C LEU A 18 26.31 72.41 6.00
N SER A 19 25.09 72.93 6.25
CA SER A 19 24.09 72.26 7.05
C SER A 19 23.48 71.11 6.31
N VAL A 20 24.28 70.48 5.47
CA VAL A 20 24.02 69.24 4.80
C VAL A 20 23.48 68.28 5.83
N VAL A 21 22.27 67.90 5.61
CA VAL A 21 21.67 66.68 6.04
C VAL A 21 22.76 65.73 6.45
N LYS A 22 23.03 65.59 7.77
CA LYS A 22 23.77 64.47 8.29
C LYS A 22 22.92 63.26 7.88
N ILE A 23 23.23 62.67 6.72
CA ILE A 23 22.73 61.38 6.34
C ILE A 23 23.22 60.46 7.45
N ARG A 24 22.40 60.30 8.49
CA ARG A 24 22.76 59.36 9.53
C ARG A 24 22.79 57.99 8.88
N ALA A 25 23.93 57.40 8.96
CA ALA A 25 24.08 56.01 8.54
C ALA A 25 22.97 55.20 9.26
N GLN A 26 22.23 54.44 8.49
CA GLN A 26 21.17 53.56 9.00
C GLN A 26 21.19 52.26 8.23
N CYS A 27 20.87 51.19 8.91
CA CYS A 27 20.73 49.86 8.29
C CYS A 27 19.29 49.68 7.76
N GLU A 28 19.17 48.94 6.71
CA GLU A 28 17.88 48.42 6.24
C GLU A 28 17.36 47.38 7.23
N LYS A 29 16.11 46.99 7.08
CA LYS A 29 15.55 45.88 7.86
C LYS A 29 16.41 44.60 7.68
N PRO A 30 16.80 43.96 8.79
CA PRO A 30 17.58 42.74 8.68
C PRO A 30 16.94 41.67 7.80
N SER A 31 17.71 40.96 6.98
CA SER A 31 17.23 39.90 6.15
C SER A 31 16.68 38.72 6.97
N THR A 32 15.72 38.02 6.41
CA THR A 32 15.24 36.75 6.99
C THR A 32 16.35 35.70 6.88
N LEU A 33 16.50 34.91 7.93
CA LEU A 33 17.46 33.83 8.01
C LEU A 33 16.71 32.50 8.17
N GLU A 34 17.34 31.42 7.72
CA GLU A 34 16.76 30.10 7.86
C GLU A 34 16.44 29.78 9.33
N ASN A 35 15.19 29.40 9.62
CA ASN A 35 14.69 29.01 10.95
C ASN A 35 14.90 30.06 12.06
N ARG A 36 15.15 31.34 11.68
CA ARG A 36 15.34 32.46 12.60
C ARG A 36 14.52 33.66 12.15
N VAL A 37 13.83 34.26 13.08
CA VAL A 37 13.00 35.46 12.86
C VAL A 37 13.41 36.56 13.82
N LEU A 38 13.21 37.82 13.45
CA LEU A 38 13.38 38.94 14.37
C LEU A 38 12.38 38.84 15.53
N THR A 39 12.81 39.19 16.73
CA THR A 39 11.85 39.36 17.83
C THR A 39 10.94 40.52 17.52
N PRO A 40 9.65 40.53 17.99
CA PRO A 40 8.73 41.63 17.74
C PRO A 40 9.28 43.01 18.11
N GLU A 41 10.06 43.08 19.20
CA GLU A 41 10.67 44.31 19.68
C GLU A 41 11.79 44.84 18.78
N SER A 42 12.39 43.95 17.99
CA SER A 42 13.45 44.27 17.01
C SER A 42 12.91 44.70 15.65
N ILE A 43 11.60 44.65 15.43
CA ILE A 43 10.97 45.09 14.17
C ILE A 43 10.70 46.58 14.31
N LYS A 44 11.54 47.42 13.70
CA LYS A 44 11.47 48.87 13.72
C LYS A 44 11.33 49.46 12.33
N PRO A 45 10.80 50.66 12.17
CA PRO A 45 10.74 51.34 10.87
C PRO A 45 12.12 51.78 10.37
N THR A 46 13.04 52.08 11.26
CA THR A 46 14.43 52.50 10.95
C THR A 46 15.42 51.92 11.96
N TYR A 47 16.66 51.72 11.54
CA TYR A 47 17.74 51.18 12.38
C TYR A 47 18.97 52.10 12.28
N PRO A 48 19.08 53.11 13.18
CA PRO A 48 20.25 53.98 13.23
C PRO A 48 21.56 53.23 13.44
N ASP A 49 22.66 53.84 13.10
CA ASP A 49 24.00 53.32 13.39
C ASP A 49 24.17 53.04 14.90
N GLY A 50 24.70 51.86 15.26
CA GLY A 50 24.81 51.38 16.61
C GLY A 50 23.55 50.67 17.14
N ASP A 51 22.44 50.67 16.39
CA ASP A 51 21.23 49.94 16.81
C ASP A 51 21.43 48.43 16.77
N THR A 52 20.63 47.70 17.53
CA THR A 52 20.70 46.26 17.64
C THR A 52 19.41 45.63 17.20
N ALA A 53 19.51 44.44 16.59
CA ALA A 53 18.37 43.58 16.27
C ALA A 53 18.60 42.16 16.82
N THR A 54 17.58 41.66 17.49
CA THR A 54 17.63 40.34 18.14
C THR A 54 16.81 39.36 17.35
N PHE A 55 17.37 38.17 17.15
CA PHE A 55 16.72 37.04 16.50
C PHE A 55 16.23 36.02 17.55
N GLN A 56 15.18 35.33 17.22
CA GLN A 56 14.69 34.14 17.91
C GLN A 56 14.48 33.01 16.91
N CYS A 57 14.41 31.78 17.39
CA CYS A 57 14.08 30.66 16.53
C CYS A 57 12.61 30.73 16.09
N SER A 58 12.37 30.34 14.86
CA SER A 58 11.01 30.21 14.30
C SER A 58 10.18 29.20 15.10
N VAL A 59 8.88 29.26 14.95
CA VAL A 59 7.94 28.29 15.54
C VAL A 59 8.37 26.87 15.19
N GLY A 60 8.37 25.96 16.16
CA GLY A 60 8.81 24.60 16.01
C GLY A 60 10.32 24.38 16.17
N TYR A 61 11.09 25.47 16.37
CA TYR A 61 12.55 25.41 16.56
C TYR A 61 12.95 25.94 17.94
N LYS A 62 14.07 25.47 18.42
CA LYS A 62 14.70 25.91 19.67
C LYS A 62 16.18 26.24 19.45
N PRO A 63 16.78 27.11 20.25
CA PRO A 63 18.21 27.32 20.22
C PRO A 63 18.97 26.01 20.48
N ALA A 64 19.97 25.72 19.65
CA ALA A 64 20.89 24.60 19.87
C ALA A 64 21.72 24.84 21.14
N ASP A 65 22.20 26.09 21.30
CA ASP A 65 22.83 26.58 22.55
C ASP A 65 21.99 27.75 23.12
N PRO A 66 21.35 27.60 24.28
CA PRO A 66 20.58 28.67 24.92
C PRO A 66 21.37 29.94 25.22
N LYS A 67 22.70 29.83 25.37
CA LYS A 67 23.63 30.94 25.68
C LYS A 67 24.21 31.64 24.46
N ALA A 68 23.92 31.10 23.23
CA ALA A 68 24.42 31.69 22.00
C ALA A 68 23.95 33.14 21.83
N SER A 69 24.80 34.01 21.29
CA SER A 69 24.45 35.39 20.95
C SER A 69 23.34 35.41 19.89
N LYS A 70 22.30 36.18 20.14
CA LYS A 70 21.07 36.30 19.31
C LYS A 70 20.97 37.62 18.61
N THR A 71 21.96 38.51 18.79
CA THR A 71 21.87 39.92 18.42
C THR A 71 22.88 40.26 17.34
N ILE A 72 22.47 41.09 16.40
CA ILE A 72 23.34 41.76 15.41
C ILE A 72 23.36 43.25 15.67
N ILE A 73 24.40 43.93 15.23
CA ILE A 73 24.63 45.35 15.44
C ILE A 73 24.71 46.03 14.06
N CYS A 74 24.02 47.18 13.92
CA CYS A 74 24.15 48.05 12.78
C CYS A 74 25.46 48.85 12.86
N SER A 75 26.37 48.68 11.91
CA SER A 75 27.63 49.42 11.84
C SER A 75 27.74 50.13 10.48
N GLY A 76 27.73 51.43 10.52
CA GLY A 76 27.66 52.28 9.33
C GLY A 76 26.28 52.13 8.64
N ASN A 77 26.17 51.35 7.62
CA ASN A 77 24.94 51.08 6.90
C ASN A 77 24.72 49.57 6.66
N LYS A 78 25.41 48.73 7.42
CA LYS A 78 25.39 47.26 7.27
C LYS A 78 25.24 46.57 8.62
N TRP A 79 24.54 45.45 8.62
CA TRP A 79 24.44 44.58 9.80
C TRP A 79 25.68 43.70 9.94
N ASP A 80 26.24 43.65 11.14
CA ASP A 80 27.30 42.70 11.48
C ASP A 80 26.69 41.40 11.94
N TYR A 81 26.60 40.44 11.03
CA TYR A 81 26.13 39.08 11.30
C TYR A 81 27.16 38.18 11.98
N ASN A 82 28.43 38.61 12.11
CA ASN A 82 29.47 37.79 12.78
C ASN A 82 29.21 37.65 14.27
N THR A 83 28.46 38.57 14.84
CA THR A 83 28.02 38.53 16.23
C THR A 83 26.89 37.53 16.49
N LEU A 84 26.14 37.11 15.47
CA LEU A 84 25.03 36.19 15.58
C LEU A 84 25.53 34.74 15.65
N LYS A 85 25.42 34.11 16.81
CA LYS A 85 25.80 32.70 17.03
C LYS A 85 24.59 31.79 17.19
N LEU A 86 23.36 32.34 17.12
CA LEU A 86 22.12 31.59 17.27
C LEU A 86 22.01 30.56 16.14
N GLN A 87 21.99 29.28 16.50
CA GLN A 87 21.60 28.16 15.66
C GLN A 87 20.31 27.56 16.18
N CYS A 88 19.38 27.22 15.29
CA CYS A 88 18.07 26.72 15.64
C CYS A 88 17.91 25.27 15.16
N THR A 89 17.49 24.39 16.05
CA THR A 89 17.21 22.99 15.80
C THR A 89 15.73 22.72 15.99
N LYS A 90 15.16 21.76 15.25
CA LYS A 90 13.76 21.34 15.41
C LYS A 90 13.51 20.88 16.85
N LYS A 91 12.35 21.24 17.41
CA LYS A 91 11.88 20.69 18.69
C LYS A 91 11.51 19.23 18.51
N SER A 92 11.65 18.43 19.56
CA SER A 92 11.22 17.02 19.58
C SER A 92 9.91 16.88 20.35
N CYS A 93 8.95 16.16 19.76
CA CYS A 93 7.71 15.78 20.42
C CYS A 93 7.83 14.52 21.29
N ARG A 94 8.95 13.85 21.26
CA ARG A 94 9.17 12.51 21.81
C ARG A 94 8.28 11.45 21.15
N PRO A 95 8.65 10.18 21.19
CA PRO A 95 7.80 9.10 20.71
C PRO A 95 6.47 9.04 21.46
N LEU A 96 5.40 8.76 20.77
CA LEU A 96 4.11 8.42 21.37
C LEU A 96 4.18 7.00 21.93
N PRO A 97 3.55 6.71 23.07
CA PRO A 97 3.34 5.34 23.50
C PRO A 97 2.41 4.61 22.53
N ASP A 98 2.57 3.29 22.43
CA ASP A 98 1.59 2.47 21.72
C ASP A 98 0.22 2.60 22.38
N PHE A 99 -0.83 2.46 21.56
CA PHE A 99 -2.22 2.54 22.00
C PHE A 99 -2.88 1.16 21.90
N ALA A 100 -4.09 1.03 22.47
CA ALA A 100 -4.80 -0.24 22.48
C ALA A 100 -5.00 -0.82 21.07
N ASN A 101 -4.51 -2.04 20.86
CA ASN A 101 -4.59 -2.81 19.61
C ASN A 101 -3.94 -2.12 18.40
N GLY A 102 -2.92 -1.28 18.64
CA GLY A 102 -2.23 -0.60 17.55
C GLY A 102 -0.94 0.07 17.98
N ARG A 103 -0.22 0.60 16.99
CA ARG A 103 1.06 1.28 17.14
C ARG A 103 1.14 2.48 16.20
N TYR A 104 2.15 3.33 16.41
CA TYR A 104 2.47 4.42 15.49
C TYR A 104 3.63 4.07 14.56
N THR A 105 3.51 4.49 13.32
CA THR A 105 4.61 4.59 12.37
C THR A 105 4.92 6.06 12.13
N TYR A 106 6.20 6.41 12.02
CA TYR A 106 6.65 7.80 11.94
C TYR A 106 7.16 8.14 10.54
N SER A 107 6.85 9.35 10.08
CA SER A 107 7.37 9.90 8.83
C SER A 107 7.89 11.34 9.10
N PRO A 108 9.17 11.63 8.79
CA PRO A 108 10.22 10.72 8.30
C PRO A 108 10.53 9.57 9.28
N GLU A 109 11.16 8.52 8.79
CA GLU A 109 11.61 7.41 9.64
C GLU A 109 12.83 7.82 10.49
N GLY A 110 13.08 7.05 11.56
CA GLY A 110 14.21 7.26 12.45
C GLY A 110 14.04 8.46 13.39
N ASP A 111 15.17 9.06 13.79
CA ASP A 111 15.18 10.13 14.80
C ASP A 111 14.42 11.40 14.36
N GLU A 112 14.31 11.64 13.08
CA GLU A 112 13.54 12.78 12.55
C GLU A 112 12.02 12.59 12.68
N GLY A 113 11.56 11.36 12.82
CA GLY A 113 10.15 11.01 12.95
C GLY A 113 9.45 11.57 14.19
N VAL A 114 10.21 12.07 15.14
CA VAL A 114 9.68 12.72 16.37
C VAL A 114 9.99 14.20 16.43
N LEU A 115 10.53 14.80 15.36
CA LEU A 115 10.86 16.21 15.31
C LEU A 115 9.68 17.04 14.77
N PHE A 116 9.72 18.33 15.03
CA PHE A 116 8.73 19.29 14.53
C PHE A 116 8.47 19.10 13.02
N GLY A 117 7.21 18.99 12.66
CA GLY A 117 6.75 18.73 11.30
C GLY A 117 6.61 17.26 10.94
N ALA A 118 7.10 16.34 11.77
CA ALA A 118 6.92 14.90 11.58
C ALA A 118 5.44 14.47 11.78
N THR A 119 5.09 13.34 11.20
CA THR A 119 3.75 12.74 11.30
C THR A 119 3.86 11.35 11.91
N ALA A 120 3.04 11.06 12.90
CA ALA A 120 2.83 9.73 13.47
C ALA A 120 1.51 9.18 12.92
N THR A 121 1.56 8.12 12.12
CA THR A 121 0.39 7.47 11.52
C THR A 121 0.02 6.24 12.34
N ALA A 122 -1.26 6.12 12.67
CA ALA A 122 -1.79 4.98 13.42
C ALA A 122 -1.89 3.75 12.52
N GLN A 123 -1.49 2.60 13.05
CA GLN A 123 -1.63 1.29 12.43
C GLN A 123 -2.23 0.34 13.46
N CYS A 124 -3.42 -0.22 13.17
CA CYS A 124 -4.02 -1.24 14.01
C CYS A 124 -3.32 -2.59 13.82
N ASN A 125 -3.35 -3.40 14.86
CA ASN A 125 -2.92 -4.80 14.80
C ASN A 125 -3.84 -5.60 13.87
N GLU A 126 -3.38 -6.77 13.47
CA GLU A 126 -4.17 -7.71 12.68
C GLU A 126 -5.48 -8.06 13.40
N GLY A 127 -6.58 -8.10 12.67
CA GLY A 127 -7.92 -8.31 13.22
C GLY A 127 -8.60 -7.07 13.78
N TYR A 128 -7.97 -5.90 13.66
CA TYR A 128 -8.55 -4.64 14.11
C TYR A 128 -8.61 -3.60 12.99
N MET A 129 -9.66 -2.82 12.98
CA MET A 129 -9.86 -1.71 12.06
C MET A 129 -9.75 -0.36 12.75
N LEU A 130 -9.17 0.60 12.05
CA LEU A 130 -9.02 1.96 12.56
C LEU A 130 -10.32 2.75 12.36
N LEU A 131 -10.95 3.16 13.45
CA LEU A 131 -12.19 3.93 13.38
C LEU A 131 -11.97 5.43 13.25
N ARG A 132 -10.99 5.97 13.98
CA ARG A 132 -10.78 7.43 14.09
C ARG A 132 -9.33 7.78 14.29
N TYR A 133 -8.97 9.02 13.87
CA TYR A 133 -7.66 9.64 14.12
C TYR A 133 -6.50 8.86 13.51
N THR A 134 -6.43 8.95 12.19
CA THR A 134 -5.44 8.20 11.39
C THR A 134 -4.01 8.66 11.61
N ALA A 135 -3.80 9.94 11.96
CA ALA A 135 -2.46 10.50 12.11
C ALA A 135 -2.43 11.67 13.10
N ARG A 136 -1.24 11.92 13.67
CA ARG A 136 -0.92 13.05 14.54
C ARG A 136 0.32 13.76 14.00
N ARG A 137 0.39 15.07 14.13
CA ARG A 137 1.54 15.87 13.71
C ARG A 137 2.30 16.42 14.91
N CYS A 138 3.61 16.42 14.82
CA CYS A 138 4.47 17.08 15.80
C CYS A 138 4.47 18.58 15.53
N LEU A 139 3.79 19.35 16.38
CA LEU A 139 3.69 20.79 16.36
C LEU A 139 4.61 21.43 17.42
N ASP A 140 4.56 22.76 17.54
CA ASP A 140 5.39 23.50 18.52
C ASP A 140 5.11 23.12 19.98
N ALA A 141 3.84 22.83 20.28
CA ALA A 141 3.38 22.43 21.62
C ALA A 141 3.42 20.89 21.88
N GLY A 142 3.82 20.09 20.90
CA GLY A 142 3.80 18.63 20.96
C GLY A 142 2.92 18.01 19.88
N TRP A 143 2.59 16.73 20.07
CA TRP A 143 1.70 16.03 19.13
C TRP A 143 0.27 16.57 19.18
N ASP A 144 -0.29 16.87 18.00
CA ASP A 144 -1.69 17.26 17.87
C ASP A 144 -2.64 16.05 17.93
N GLY A 145 -3.95 16.35 17.82
CA GLY A 145 -4.98 15.32 17.70
C GLY A 145 -5.24 14.54 18.99
N ARG A 146 -5.90 13.41 18.82
CA ARG A 146 -6.26 12.47 19.89
C ARG A 146 -5.70 11.09 19.61
N GLU A 147 -5.73 10.22 20.61
CA GLU A 147 -5.35 8.83 20.49
C GLU A 147 -6.27 8.11 19.50
N PRO A 148 -5.71 7.29 18.58
CA PRO A 148 -6.48 6.48 17.65
C PRO A 148 -7.28 5.40 18.39
N VAL A 149 -8.34 4.93 17.74
CA VAL A 149 -9.17 3.82 18.24
C VAL A 149 -9.17 2.71 17.21
N CYS A 150 -8.68 1.53 17.63
CA CYS A 150 -8.75 0.29 16.86
C CYS A 150 -9.81 -0.61 17.50
N GLU A 151 -10.82 -0.99 16.71
CA GLU A 151 -11.85 -1.95 17.12
C GLU A 151 -11.68 -3.26 16.38
N VAL A 152 -12.10 -4.37 17.02
CA VAL A 152 -12.06 -5.69 16.40
C VAL A 152 -12.93 -5.70 15.14
N ILE A 153 -12.40 -6.30 14.07
CA ILE A 153 -13.16 -6.49 12.84
C ILE A 153 -14.26 -7.51 13.10
N LYS A 154 -15.45 -7.21 12.61
CA LYS A 154 -16.62 -8.05 12.76
C LYS A 154 -17.17 -8.45 11.41
N CYS A 155 -17.59 -9.70 11.31
CA CYS A 155 -18.34 -10.23 10.19
C CYS A 155 -19.82 -10.35 10.55
N PRO A 156 -20.73 -10.02 9.65
CA PRO A 156 -22.16 -10.23 9.85
C PRO A 156 -22.47 -11.74 9.89
N SER A 157 -23.75 -12.08 9.99
CA SER A 157 -24.20 -13.48 9.89
C SER A 157 -23.58 -14.20 8.69
N PRO A 158 -23.19 -15.48 8.84
CA PRO A 158 -22.55 -16.22 7.76
C PRO A 158 -23.51 -16.37 6.56
N PRO A 159 -22.99 -16.39 5.33
CA PRO A 159 -23.80 -16.52 4.14
C PRO A 159 -24.61 -17.82 4.13
N GLU A 160 -25.86 -17.72 3.69
CA GLU A 160 -26.69 -18.91 3.46
C GLU A 160 -26.18 -19.72 2.26
N ILE A 161 -26.29 -21.04 2.35
CA ILE A 161 -25.95 -21.96 1.25
C ILE A 161 -27.18 -22.78 0.84
N THR A 162 -27.26 -23.11 -0.43
CA THR A 162 -28.34 -23.94 -0.96
C THR A 162 -28.17 -25.39 -0.46
N ASN A 163 -29.25 -25.99 0.04
CA ASN A 163 -29.31 -27.37 0.53
C ASN A 163 -28.34 -27.66 1.71
N GLY A 164 -28.04 -26.64 2.50
CA GLY A 164 -27.24 -26.74 3.70
C GLY A 164 -27.44 -25.53 4.58
N GLN A 165 -26.79 -25.52 5.72
CA GLN A 165 -26.89 -24.43 6.70
C GLN A 165 -25.64 -24.36 7.56
N PRO A 166 -25.32 -23.20 8.13
CA PRO A 166 -24.31 -23.12 9.19
C PRO A 166 -24.82 -23.79 10.47
N GLU A 167 -23.90 -24.44 11.19
CA GLU A 167 -24.18 -24.97 12.53
C GLU A 167 -24.15 -23.85 13.56
N GLU A 168 -25.20 -23.74 14.39
CA GLU A 168 -25.26 -22.77 15.48
C GLU A 168 -24.81 -21.35 15.12
N PRO A 169 -25.42 -20.72 14.09
CA PRO A 169 -24.97 -19.42 13.62
C PRO A 169 -25.18 -18.34 14.68
N LEU A 170 -24.17 -17.46 14.82
CA LEU A 170 -24.26 -16.23 15.59
C LEU A 170 -24.73 -15.09 14.68
N GLU A 171 -25.25 -14.02 15.27
CA GLU A 171 -25.62 -12.82 14.52
C GLU A 171 -24.39 -12.04 14.02
N GLU A 172 -23.27 -12.12 14.76
CA GLU A 172 -22.03 -11.42 14.49
C GLU A 172 -20.83 -12.26 14.94
N TYR A 173 -19.76 -12.21 14.20
CA TYR A 173 -18.51 -12.92 14.46
C TYR A 173 -17.34 -11.93 14.56
N ASP A 174 -16.53 -12.05 15.59
CA ASP A 174 -15.28 -11.34 15.70
C ASP A 174 -14.22 -11.95 14.77
N TYR A 175 -13.22 -11.16 14.38
CA TYR A 175 -12.09 -11.62 13.59
C TYR A 175 -11.53 -12.96 14.11
N GLY A 176 -11.34 -13.90 13.20
CA GLY A 176 -10.81 -15.24 13.48
C GLY A 176 -11.83 -16.23 14.04
N GLN A 177 -13.04 -15.81 14.42
CA GLN A 177 -14.09 -16.74 14.76
C GLN A 177 -14.58 -17.50 13.55
N ALA A 178 -14.83 -18.80 13.73
CA ALA A 178 -15.17 -19.72 12.66
C ALA A 178 -16.60 -20.24 12.80
N VAL A 179 -17.20 -20.60 11.66
CA VAL A 179 -18.49 -21.28 11.56
C VAL A 179 -18.35 -22.51 10.66
N THR A 180 -18.99 -23.59 11.04
CA THR A 180 -19.03 -24.84 10.28
C THR A 180 -20.35 -24.96 9.54
N TYR A 181 -20.30 -25.47 8.30
CA TYR A 181 -21.48 -25.74 7.48
C TYR A 181 -21.76 -27.23 7.41
N VAL A 182 -23.03 -27.56 7.39
CA VAL A 182 -23.53 -28.93 7.18
C VAL A 182 -24.51 -28.95 6.02
N CYS A 183 -24.47 -30.01 5.24
CA CYS A 183 -25.44 -30.21 4.17
C CYS A 183 -26.67 -30.95 4.67
N ASN A 184 -27.81 -30.68 4.06
CA ASN A 184 -29.05 -31.41 4.28
C ASN A 184 -28.87 -32.89 3.89
N ALA A 185 -29.71 -33.76 4.45
CA ALA A 185 -29.67 -35.20 4.17
C ALA A 185 -29.73 -35.48 2.65
N GLY A 186 -28.84 -36.31 2.16
CA GLY A 186 -28.73 -36.68 0.74
C GLY A 186 -27.89 -35.73 -0.13
N TYR A 187 -27.29 -34.70 0.46
CA TYR A 187 -26.36 -33.80 -0.22
C TYR A 187 -24.95 -34.00 0.31
N THR A 188 -23.98 -33.76 -0.56
CA THR A 188 -22.55 -33.87 -0.25
C THR A 188 -21.93 -32.48 -0.26
N LEU A 189 -21.10 -32.20 0.76
CA LEU A 189 -20.39 -30.94 0.88
C LEU A 189 -19.15 -30.92 0.00
N PHE A 190 -19.02 -29.88 -0.81
CA PHE A 190 -17.86 -29.57 -1.62
C PHE A 190 -17.31 -28.19 -1.26
N GLY A 191 -16.01 -28.12 -1.00
CA GLY A 191 -15.32 -26.94 -0.50
C GLY A 191 -14.92 -27.08 0.97
N ALA A 192 -14.62 -25.97 1.62
CA ALA A 192 -14.27 -25.95 3.02
C ALA A 192 -15.54 -26.02 3.89
N SER A 193 -15.61 -26.99 4.80
CA SER A 193 -16.74 -27.09 5.74
C SER A 193 -16.74 -25.98 6.78
N THR A 194 -15.56 -25.39 7.06
CA THR A 194 -15.39 -24.35 8.07
C THR A 194 -14.83 -23.11 7.40
N VAL A 195 -15.42 -21.96 7.67
CA VAL A 195 -14.98 -20.63 7.24
C VAL A 195 -14.80 -19.74 8.44
N SER A 196 -13.90 -18.76 8.37
CA SER A 196 -13.63 -17.86 9.49
C SER A 196 -13.73 -16.38 9.06
N CYS A 197 -14.07 -15.53 10.01
CA CYS A 197 -14.13 -14.09 9.82
C CYS A 197 -12.72 -13.55 9.55
N SER A 198 -12.53 -12.93 8.39
CA SER A 198 -11.24 -12.42 7.90
C SER A 198 -11.05 -10.93 8.15
N ASN A 199 -9.85 -10.43 7.86
CA ASN A 199 -9.53 -8.99 7.94
C ASN A 199 -10.37 -8.10 7.02
N SER A 200 -11.02 -8.68 6.01
CA SER A 200 -11.93 -7.94 5.12
C SER A 200 -13.34 -7.76 5.69
N GLY A 201 -13.63 -8.32 6.85
CA GLY A 201 -14.98 -8.34 7.42
C GLY A 201 -15.91 -9.32 6.70
N THR A 202 -15.35 -10.30 6.00
CA THR A 202 -16.07 -11.36 5.29
C THR A 202 -15.53 -12.73 5.69
N PHE A 203 -16.30 -13.78 5.43
CA PHE A 203 -15.85 -15.14 5.72
C PHE A 203 -14.92 -15.68 4.63
N GLU A 204 -13.81 -16.28 5.06
CA GLU A 204 -12.84 -16.96 4.23
C GLU A 204 -12.48 -18.35 4.79
N PRO A 205 -12.25 -19.34 3.92
CA PRO A 205 -12.48 -19.34 2.48
C PRO A 205 -13.97 -19.21 2.13
N SER A 206 -14.31 -19.13 0.84
CA SER A 206 -15.72 -19.08 0.40
C SER A 206 -16.54 -20.24 0.99
N PRO A 207 -17.81 -20.02 1.34
CA PRO A 207 -18.71 -21.06 1.84
C PRO A 207 -18.80 -22.26 0.90
N PRO A 208 -19.04 -23.49 1.43
CA PRO A 208 -19.11 -24.69 0.64
C PRO A 208 -20.41 -24.77 -0.19
N GLU A 209 -20.42 -25.68 -1.15
CA GLU A 209 -21.61 -26.04 -1.91
C GLU A 209 -22.12 -27.41 -1.47
N CYS A 210 -23.44 -27.52 -1.30
CA CYS A 210 -24.10 -28.79 -1.02
C CYS A 210 -24.78 -29.32 -2.29
N ILE A 211 -24.21 -30.37 -2.88
CA ILE A 211 -24.64 -30.91 -4.18
C ILE A 211 -25.18 -32.33 -3.99
N LYS A 212 -26.33 -32.60 -4.60
CA LYS A 212 -26.83 -33.97 -4.69
C LYS A 212 -26.11 -34.70 -5.82
N VAL A 213 -25.17 -35.57 -5.46
CA VAL A 213 -24.43 -36.38 -6.43
C VAL A 213 -25.17 -37.68 -6.64
N SER A 214 -25.50 -38.00 -7.90
CA SER A 214 -26.10 -39.24 -8.34
C SER A 214 -25.52 -39.63 -9.68
N CYS A 215 -24.97 -40.83 -9.78
CA CYS A 215 -24.47 -41.37 -11.02
C CYS A 215 -25.44 -42.41 -11.58
N ASP A 216 -25.71 -42.33 -12.86
CA ASP A 216 -26.50 -43.36 -13.56
C ASP A 216 -25.78 -44.67 -13.58
N SER A 217 -26.54 -45.78 -13.71
CA SER A 217 -25.96 -47.12 -13.81
C SER A 217 -25.15 -47.22 -15.10
N PRO A 218 -23.82 -47.39 -15.02
CA PRO A 218 -23.03 -47.44 -16.24
C PRO A 218 -23.27 -48.77 -16.99
N SER A 219 -23.28 -48.69 -18.33
CA SER A 219 -23.41 -49.84 -19.22
C SER A 219 -22.10 -50.04 -19.97
N VAL A 220 -21.60 -51.27 -19.97
CA VAL A 220 -20.38 -51.66 -20.68
C VAL A 220 -20.74 -52.83 -21.62
N PRO A 221 -20.88 -52.59 -22.95
CA PRO A 221 -21.10 -53.68 -23.92
C PRO A 221 -20.01 -54.76 -23.85
N ASN A 222 -20.38 -56.05 -23.95
CA ASN A 222 -19.50 -57.20 -23.83
C ASN A 222 -18.73 -57.26 -22.49
N GLY A 223 -19.32 -56.66 -21.45
CA GLY A 223 -18.82 -56.69 -20.11
C GLY A 223 -19.94 -56.78 -19.07
N LYS A 224 -19.60 -57.25 -17.90
CA LYS A 224 -20.55 -57.42 -16.79
C LYS A 224 -20.05 -56.68 -15.55
N ARG A 225 -21.01 -56.16 -14.80
CA ARG A 225 -20.75 -55.54 -13.50
C ARG A 225 -20.48 -56.61 -12.45
N MET A 226 -19.31 -56.55 -11.85
CA MET A 226 -18.87 -57.47 -10.80
C MET A 226 -19.25 -57.04 -9.41
N ARG A 227 -19.19 -55.70 -9.18
CA ARG A 227 -19.53 -55.06 -7.90
C ARG A 227 -20.27 -53.75 -8.10
N GLY A 228 -20.95 -53.32 -7.06
CA GLY A 228 -21.70 -52.08 -6.96
C GLY A 228 -23.20 -52.30 -7.20
N ILE A 229 -24.03 -51.73 -6.31
CA ILE A 229 -25.48 -51.81 -6.31
C ILE A 229 -26.08 -50.37 -6.30
N PRO A 230 -27.02 -50.07 -7.22
CA PRO A 230 -27.68 -48.77 -7.22
C PRO A 230 -28.57 -48.60 -5.98
N PRO A 231 -28.86 -47.35 -5.55
CA PRO A 231 -28.47 -46.11 -6.19
C PRO A 231 -27.02 -45.72 -5.92
N PHE A 232 -26.36 -45.07 -6.91
CA PHE A 232 -24.97 -44.66 -6.80
C PHE A 232 -24.87 -43.18 -6.45
N GLY A 233 -24.50 -42.92 -5.21
CA GLY A 233 -24.18 -41.58 -4.72
C GLY A 233 -22.68 -41.26 -4.78
N TYR A 234 -22.29 -40.15 -4.18
CA TYR A 234 -20.88 -39.72 -4.09
C TYR A 234 -20.01 -40.82 -3.47
N ARG A 235 -18.87 -41.10 -4.11
CA ARG A 235 -17.91 -42.15 -3.75
C ARG A 235 -18.42 -43.58 -3.86
N SER A 236 -19.62 -43.81 -4.42
CA SER A 236 -20.03 -45.15 -4.77
C SER A 236 -19.07 -45.74 -5.81
N THR A 237 -18.71 -47.01 -5.67
CA THR A 237 -17.80 -47.69 -6.58
C THR A 237 -18.54 -48.78 -7.35
N VAL A 238 -18.13 -48.96 -8.63
CA VAL A 238 -18.55 -50.11 -9.47
C VAL A 238 -17.32 -50.73 -10.09
N GLU A 239 -17.38 -52.08 -10.26
CA GLU A 239 -16.31 -52.84 -10.92
C GLU A 239 -16.90 -53.61 -12.09
N PHE A 240 -16.21 -53.56 -13.23
CA PHE A 240 -16.55 -54.28 -14.45
C PHE A 240 -15.47 -55.26 -14.83
N ALA A 241 -15.87 -56.37 -15.47
CA ALA A 241 -14.99 -57.30 -16.16
C ALA A 241 -15.53 -57.53 -17.57
N CYS A 242 -14.65 -57.69 -18.56
CA CYS A 242 -15.06 -58.06 -19.91
C CYS A 242 -15.44 -59.53 -19.97
N ASP A 243 -16.34 -59.86 -20.88
CA ASP A 243 -16.69 -61.27 -21.18
C ASP A 243 -15.52 -61.98 -21.87
N SER A 244 -15.59 -63.34 -21.89
CA SER A 244 -14.54 -64.14 -22.52
C SER A 244 -14.35 -63.77 -23.99
N GLY A 245 -13.11 -63.57 -24.43
CA GLY A 245 -12.76 -63.14 -25.79
C GLY A 245 -12.71 -61.63 -26.00
N PHE A 246 -12.95 -60.84 -24.96
CA PHE A 246 -12.87 -59.35 -25.00
C PHE A 246 -11.79 -58.85 -24.06
N LYS A 247 -11.04 -57.87 -24.55
CA LYS A 247 -10.01 -57.16 -23.80
C LYS A 247 -10.52 -55.82 -23.32
N MET A 248 -10.26 -55.51 -22.04
CA MET A 248 -10.66 -54.23 -21.45
C MET A 248 -9.74 -53.08 -21.89
N VAL A 249 -10.33 -51.99 -22.34
CA VAL A 249 -9.68 -50.72 -22.60
C VAL A 249 -10.24 -49.70 -21.66
N GLY A 250 -9.40 -49.10 -20.81
CA GLY A 250 -9.76 -48.25 -19.70
C GLY A 250 -9.69 -48.99 -18.36
N SER A 251 -10.27 -48.38 -17.31
CA SER A 251 -10.29 -48.94 -15.96
C SER A 251 -11.60 -49.66 -15.68
N GLY A 252 -11.51 -50.88 -15.16
CA GLY A 252 -12.68 -51.64 -14.72
C GLY A 252 -13.26 -51.17 -13.39
N SER A 253 -12.54 -50.35 -12.65
CA SER A 253 -13.02 -49.78 -11.37
C SER A 253 -13.32 -48.32 -11.54
N LEU A 254 -14.56 -47.88 -11.25
CA LEU A 254 -15.07 -46.52 -11.38
C LEU A 254 -15.59 -46.04 -10.04
N VAL A 255 -15.42 -44.74 -9.81
CA VAL A 255 -15.94 -44.07 -8.62
C VAL A 255 -16.90 -42.96 -9.06
N CYS A 256 -18.06 -42.92 -8.44
CA CYS A 256 -19.00 -41.82 -8.67
C CYS A 256 -18.51 -40.55 -8.00
N ASP A 257 -18.24 -39.53 -8.80
CA ASP A 257 -17.75 -38.22 -8.36
C ASP A 257 -18.75 -37.11 -8.73
N ARG A 258 -18.44 -35.87 -8.40
CA ARG A 258 -19.27 -34.68 -8.67
C ARG A 258 -19.76 -34.59 -10.12
N ASN A 259 -18.93 -35.00 -11.06
CA ASN A 259 -19.16 -34.89 -12.51
C ASN A 259 -19.54 -36.21 -13.18
N GLY A 260 -19.90 -37.23 -12.40
CA GLY A 260 -20.22 -38.57 -12.92
C GLY A 260 -19.13 -39.60 -12.62
N TRP A 261 -19.08 -40.69 -13.41
CA TRP A 261 -18.10 -41.74 -13.19
C TRP A 261 -16.68 -41.33 -13.55
N ASN A 262 -15.76 -41.54 -12.62
CA ASN A 262 -14.35 -41.22 -12.78
C ASN A 262 -13.48 -42.44 -12.37
N PRO A 263 -12.63 -42.98 -13.24
CA PRO A 263 -12.57 -42.68 -14.68
C PRO A 263 -13.88 -43.05 -15.42
N PRO A 264 -14.05 -42.64 -16.69
CA PRO A 264 -15.23 -43.01 -17.48
C PRO A 264 -15.32 -44.53 -17.66
N PRO A 265 -16.51 -45.10 -17.95
CA PRO A 265 -16.70 -46.52 -18.15
C PRO A 265 -15.76 -47.11 -19.22
N PRO A 266 -15.18 -48.30 -19.00
CA PRO A 266 -14.30 -48.94 -19.95
C PRO A 266 -15.06 -49.45 -21.17
N THR A 267 -14.32 -49.76 -22.23
CA THR A 267 -14.82 -50.49 -23.38
C THR A 267 -14.22 -51.91 -23.43
N CYS A 268 -15.04 -52.89 -23.80
CA CYS A 268 -14.57 -54.26 -24.04
C CYS A 268 -14.50 -54.49 -25.57
N SER A 269 -13.30 -54.56 -26.12
CA SER A 269 -13.03 -54.79 -27.54
C SER A 269 -12.63 -56.26 -27.78
N GLU A 270 -13.03 -56.83 -28.95
CA GLU A 270 -12.60 -58.19 -29.33
C GLU A 270 -11.08 -58.28 -29.31
N GLU A 271 -10.57 -59.36 -28.72
CA GLU A 271 -9.15 -59.68 -28.73
C GLU A 271 -8.80 -60.27 -30.10
N ILE A 272 -8.30 -59.42 -31.00
CA ILE A 272 -7.79 -59.88 -32.30
C ILE A 272 -6.57 -60.74 -32.00
N GLN A 273 -6.73 -62.08 -32.05
CA GLN A 273 -5.59 -62.98 -32.07
C GLN A 273 -4.84 -62.70 -33.38
N GLU A 274 -3.71 -62.05 -33.30
CA GLU A 274 -2.75 -62.02 -34.37
C GLU A 274 -2.29 -63.45 -34.57
N VAL A 275 -2.85 -64.09 -35.58
CA VAL A 275 -2.31 -65.41 -36.09
C VAL A 275 -0.92 -65.09 -36.58
N SER A 276 0.08 -65.47 -35.78
CA SER A 276 1.49 -65.50 -36.17
C SER A 276 1.69 -66.48 -37.28
N THR A 277 1.57 -66.00 -38.51
CA THR A 277 2.03 -66.77 -39.67
C THR A 277 3.55 -66.80 -39.66
N THR A 278 4.09 -67.87 -39.09
CA THR A 278 5.53 -68.19 -39.07
C THR A 278 5.97 -68.51 -40.48
N THR A 279 6.47 -67.56 -41.24
CA THR A 279 7.24 -67.82 -42.44
C THR A 279 8.71 -68.04 -42.00
N SER A 280 9.07 -69.30 -41.94
CA SER A 280 10.47 -69.75 -41.71
C SER A 280 11.33 -69.39 -42.93
N THR A 281 12.24 -68.42 -42.76
CA THR A 281 13.38 -68.27 -43.66
C THR A 281 14.66 -68.51 -42.87
N THR A 282 15.23 -69.62 -43.08
CA THR A 282 16.55 -70.04 -42.58
C THR A 282 17.65 -69.22 -43.21
N THR A 283 18.48 -68.51 -42.42
CA THR A 283 19.86 -68.21 -42.81
C THR A 283 20.73 -68.07 -41.57
N THR A 284 21.59 -69.05 -41.49
CA THR A 284 22.89 -69.31 -40.86
C THR A 284 23.52 -68.21 -39.97
N ALA A 285 24.01 -68.82 -38.89
CA ALA A 285 24.77 -68.29 -37.74
C ALA A 285 26.00 -67.45 -38.04
N THR A 286 26.36 -66.59 -37.08
CA THR A 286 27.58 -66.71 -36.26
C THR A 286 27.57 -65.67 -35.14
N PRO A 287 27.87 -65.98 -33.85
CA PRO A 287 28.07 -65.07 -32.74
C PRO A 287 29.60 -64.80 -32.56
N PRO A 288 30.17 -64.15 -31.59
CA PRO A 288 29.65 -63.31 -30.49
C PRO A 288 30.45 -61.98 -30.30
N THR A 289 30.03 -61.13 -29.45
CA THR A 289 30.92 -60.61 -28.37
C THR A 289 30.17 -59.57 -27.49
N ARG A 290 30.16 -59.85 -26.19
CA ARG A 290 29.96 -58.91 -25.12
C ARG A 290 31.30 -58.16 -24.96
N PRO A 291 31.37 -56.89 -24.61
CA PRO A 291 31.39 -56.58 -23.18
C PRO A 291 30.76 -55.28 -22.70
N THR A 292 30.35 -55.32 -21.45
CA THR A 292 30.62 -54.42 -20.35
C THR A 292 30.08 -53.00 -20.37
N SER A 293 29.18 -52.74 -19.39
CA SER A 293 28.88 -51.45 -18.73
C SER A 293 30.16 -50.72 -18.28
N PRO A 294 30.15 -49.40 -18.23
CA PRO A 294 29.97 -48.76 -16.92
C PRO A 294 29.09 -47.51 -16.91
N ALA A 295 28.44 -47.31 -15.77
CA ALA A 295 27.85 -46.04 -15.30
C ALA A 295 28.96 -45.11 -14.78
N PRO A 296 28.61 -43.96 -14.18
CA PRO A 296 28.01 -42.73 -14.67
C PRO A 296 28.98 -41.54 -14.55
N LYS A 297 28.74 -40.41 -15.17
CA LYS A 297 29.34 -39.13 -14.78
C LYS A 297 28.45 -37.96 -15.13
N ASP A 298 28.25 -37.15 -14.09
CA ASP A 298 27.80 -35.77 -14.07
C ASP A 298 28.38 -34.87 -15.17
N LYS A 299 27.60 -33.93 -15.67
CA LYS A 299 27.91 -32.51 -15.67
C LYS A 299 27.04 -31.67 -16.63
N LYS A 300 26.49 -30.62 -16.01
CA LYS A 300 26.42 -29.22 -16.43
C LYS A 300 25.50 -28.83 -17.57
N GLU A 301 24.49 -28.09 -17.15
CA GLU A 301 24.27 -26.67 -17.47
C GLU A 301 24.82 -26.19 -18.81
N ASP A 302 23.93 -25.82 -19.69
CA ASP A 302 24.15 -24.70 -20.63
C ASP A 302 22.82 -24.01 -20.90
N ASP A 303 22.86 -22.72 -20.55
CA ASP A 303 21.91 -21.66 -20.85
C ASP A 303 21.70 -21.50 -22.35
N ASN A 304 20.44 -21.33 -22.75
CA ASN A 304 20.15 -20.61 -23.98
C ASN A 304 18.90 -19.73 -23.79
N PRO A 305 19.04 -18.37 -23.87
CA PRO A 305 17.93 -17.47 -23.65
C PRO A 305 17.09 -17.32 -24.91
N SER A 306 15.79 -17.54 -24.76
CA SER A 306 14.80 -17.18 -25.78
C SER A 306 14.53 -15.68 -25.78
N PRO A 307 14.54 -15.01 -26.94
CA PRO A 307 14.28 -13.58 -27.02
C PRO A 307 12.79 -13.32 -27.24
N ASN A 308 12.16 -12.50 -26.40
CA ASN A 308 10.99 -11.68 -26.78
C ASN A 308 10.27 -11.09 -25.56
N ASN A 309 10.91 -10.11 -24.89
CA ASN A 309 10.21 -9.24 -23.95
C ASN A 309 10.55 -7.73 -24.07
N ALA A 310 11.20 -7.31 -25.18
CA ALA A 310 11.56 -5.89 -25.38
C ALA A 310 10.36 -5.00 -25.78
N GLY A 311 9.25 -5.57 -26.26
CA GLY A 311 8.09 -4.79 -26.73
C GLY A 311 7.12 -4.32 -25.64
N LYS A 312 7.14 -4.93 -24.44
CA LYS A 312 6.18 -4.61 -23.37
C LYS A 312 6.62 -3.48 -22.43
N ILE A 313 7.90 -3.14 -22.41
CA ILE A 313 8.44 -2.09 -21.51
C ILE A 313 8.25 -0.69 -22.10
N ILE A 314 8.29 -0.57 -23.43
CA ILE A 314 8.14 0.75 -24.11
C ILE A 314 6.69 1.25 -24.05
N GLY A 315 5.70 0.36 -24.12
CA GLY A 315 4.28 0.73 -23.99
C GLY A 315 3.89 1.22 -22.58
N GLY A 316 4.51 0.68 -21.52
CA GLY A 316 4.24 1.08 -20.15
C GLY A 316 4.72 2.47 -19.78
N VAL A 317 5.88 2.89 -20.29
CA VAL A 317 6.47 4.21 -20.00
C VAL A 317 5.68 5.33 -20.68
N ILE A 318 5.22 5.14 -21.92
CA ILE A 318 4.42 6.13 -22.64
C ILE A 318 3.04 6.29 -22.00
N GLY A 319 2.42 5.21 -21.53
CA GLY A 319 1.15 5.25 -20.80
C GLY A 319 1.24 5.99 -19.45
N ALA A 320 2.34 5.78 -18.71
CA ALA A 320 2.54 6.44 -17.41
C ALA A 320 2.76 7.96 -17.57
N LEU A 321 3.48 8.40 -18.59
CA LEU A 321 3.69 9.83 -18.87
C LEU A 321 2.40 10.52 -19.33
N GLY A 322 1.53 9.83 -20.08
CA GLY A 322 0.23 10.35 -20.48
C GLY A 322 -0.72 10.57 -19.29
N VAL A 323 -0.76 9.63 -18.35
CA VAL A 323 -1.59 9.74 -17.14
C VAL A 323 -1.08 10.86 -16.22
N LEU A 324 0.24 11.01 -16.06
CA LEU A 324 0.83 12.11 -15.28
C LEU A 324 0.51 13.48 -15.91
N GLY A 325 0.54 13.61 -17.23
CA GLY A 325 0.17 14.85 -17.93
C GLY A 325 -1.30 15.24 -17.70
N ILE A 326 -2.20 14.27 -17.70
CA ILE A 326 -3.63 14.50 -17.43
C ILE A 326 -3.87 14.93 -15.96
N ILE A 327 -3.20 14.28 -15.00
CA ILE A 327 -3.31 14.62 -13.57
C ILE A 327 -2.79 16.05 -13.30
N VAL A 328 -1.64 16.41 -13.88
CA VAL A 328 -1.08 17.75 -13.75
C VAL A 328 -1.99 18.79 -14.43
N GLY A 329 -2.55 18.49 -15.59
CA GLY A 329 -3.51 19.37 -16.28
C GLY A 329 -4.78 19.59 -15.47
N LEU A 330 -5.36 18.55 -14.87
CA LEU A 330 -6.54 18.64 -14.00
C LEU A 330 -6.24 19.41 -12.71
N TYR A 331 -5.04 19.24 -12.14
CA TYR A 331 -4.61 20.01 -10.96
C TYR A 331 -4.53 21.51 -11.25
N TYR A 332 -3.91 21.91 -12.36
CA TYR A 332 -3.84 23.30 -12.76
C TYR A 332 -5.20 23.89 -13.14
N TYR A 333 -6.08 23.10 -13.77
CA TYR A 333 -7.45 23.51 -14.09
C TYR A 333 -8.26 23.78 -12.81
N LYS A 334 -8.18 22.86 -11.84
CA LYS A 334 -8.85 22.99 -10.53
C LYS A 334 -8.31 24.19 -9.72
N LYS A 335 -7.00 24.41 -9.75
CA LYS A 335 -6.36 25.56 -9.08
C LYS A 335 -6.81 26.89 -9.71
N ARG A 336 -6.96 26.93 -11.04
CA ARG A 336 -7.40 28.14 -11.76
C ARG A 336 -8.90 28.43 -11.56
N SER A 337 -9.73 27.41 -11.34
CA SER A 337 -11.14 27.59 -11.03
C SER A 337 -11.39 28.05 -9.58
N SER A 338 -10.53 27.64 -8.65
CA SER A 338 -10.61 28.04 -7.24
C SER A 338 -10.24 29.51 -6.98
N THR A 339 -9.46 30.14 -7.88
CA THR A 339 -9.11 31.56 -7.76
C THR A 339 -10.13 32.51 -8.35
N ARG A 340 -11.18 32.01 -9.03
CA ARG A 340 -12.27 32.83 -9.59
C ARG A 340 -13.53 32.94 -8.71
N GLY A 341 -13.56 32.26 -7.54
CA GLY A 341 -14.73 32.15 -6.67
C GLY A 341 -14.72 33.04 -5.41
N TYR A 342 -13.72 33.92 -5.22
CA TYR A 342 -13.66 34.78 -4.03
C TYR A 342 -13.67 36.24 -4.39
N SER A 343 -14.82 36.71 -4.92
CA SER A 343 -15.17 38.12 -4.94
C SER A 343 -16.69 38.24 -5.01
N GLY A 344 -17.29 38.64 -3.88
CA GLY A 344 -18.69 39.02 -3.84
C GLY A 344 -19.50 38.33 -2.75
N ASN A 345 -19.46 38.91 -1.53
CA ASN A 345 -20.63 39.20 -0.73
C ASN A 345 -20.21 39.55 0.71
N VAL A 346 -19.87 40.85 0.87
CA VAL A 346 -19.98 41.53 2.15
C VAL A 346 -21.10 42.55 1.97
N ALA A 347 -22.29 42.25 2.45
CA ALA A 347 -23.25 43.27 2.86
C ALA A 347 -24.37 42.66 3.70
N LYS A 348 -24.47 43.15 4.94
CA LYS A 348 -25.70 43.35 5.74
C LYS A 348 -26.39 42.13 6.33
N ASN A 349 -26.27 42.03 7.65
CA ASN A 349 -27.46 42.12 8.52
C ASN A 349 -27.02 42.52 9.93
N GLU A 350 -27.17 43.82 10.21
CA GLU A 350 -27.47 44.31 11.55
C GLU A 350 -28.99 44.31 11.69
N GLU A 351 -29.39 44.22 12.97
CA GLU A 351 -30.71 44.46 13.56
C GLU A 351 -31.61 43.26 13.83
N GLY A 352 -31.92 43.19 15.14
CA GLY A 352 -33.06 42.46 15.67
C GLY A 352 -32.87 41.98 17.09
N ALA A 353 -32.96 42.95 18.03
CA ALA A 353 -33.13 42.76 19.47
C ALA A 353 -34.39 41.94 19.80
N LEU A 354 -34.33 41.10 20.80
CA LEU A 354 -35.11 41.11 22.06
C LEU A 354 -34.74 39.88 22.87
#